data_be104453a4acd8ae3d27e21de8b85010
#
_entry.id   be104453a4acd8ae3d27e21de8b85010
#
_cell.length_a   1.000
_cell.length_b   1.000
_cell.length_c   1.000
_cell.angle_alpha   90.00
_cell.angle_beta   90.00
_cell.angle_gamma   90.00
#
_symmetry.space_group_name_H-M   'P 1'
#
loop_
_entity.id
_entity.type
_entity.pdbx_description
1 polymer ?
#
loop_
_entity_poly.entity_id
_entity_poly.type
_entity_poly.pdbx_seq_one_letter_code
_entity_poly.pdbx_strand_id
1 'polypeptide(L)'
;PIRLFPDMVRALVGTKAKKDADGKSEKKEKKEKGSLSTFQTLIVSTATRVGMGNLVGVVAAISAGGAGAVFWMWVTALLGSSTAFIEATLAQLYKEKDPLYGGYRGGPAYYMHRYMERRQKKKKRYSLIAVLFAISGLICWCGISQVISNSVTSSLENAFSVPPLYTTIVLVALAAVIVLRKNATVKVLDLLVPVMAVCYFVLTIVIIFRNIGSLPQVF
;
A
#
# COMPACT_ATOMS: atom_id res chain seq x y z
N PRO A 1 -5.46 -16.48 -8.44
CA PRO A 1 -4.34 -15.56 -8.72
C PRO A 1 -3.26 -16.22 -9.57
N ILE A 2 -2.77 -17.43 -9.23
CA ILE A 2 -1.64 -18.11 -9.91
C ILE A 2 -1.92 -18.32 -11.41
N ARG A 3 -3.11 -18.76 -11.77
CA ARG A 3 -3.52 -18.98 -13.18
C ARG A 3 -3.53 -17.69 -14.01
N LEU A 4 -3.81 -16.55 -13.38
CA LEU A 4 -3.90 -15.22 -14.03
C LEU A 4 -2.56 -14.47 -13.98
N PHE A 5 -1.52 -15.02 -13.34
CA PHE A 5 -0.23 -14.38 -13.20
C PHE A 5 0.41 -13.96 -14.53
N PRO A 6 0.41 -14.80 -15.59
CA PRO A 6 0.94 -14.40 -16.90
C PRO A 6 0.20 -13.21 -17.51
N ASP A 7 -1.13 -13.16 -17.36
CA ASP A 7 -1.96 -12.06 -17.86
C ASP A 7 -1.73 -10.77 -17.06
N MET A 8 -1.49 -10.89 -15.75
CA MET A 8 -1.12 -9.75 -14.90
C MET A 8 0.23 -9.17 -15.31
N VAL A 9 1.23 -10.01 -15.59
CA VAL A 9 2.55 -9.56 -16.08
C VAL A 9 2.41 -8.91 -17.46
N ARG A 10 1.62 -9.49 -18.36
CA ARG A 10 1.32 -8.88 -19.66
C ARG A 10 0.64 -7.53 -19.54
N ALA A 11 -0.27 -7.36 -18.60
CA ALA A 11 -0.94 -6.08 -18.33
C ALA A 11 0.03 -5.03 -17.80
N LEU A 12 1.05 -5.42 -17.04
CA LEU A 12 2.09 -4.52 -16.52
C LEU A 12 3.08 -4.08 -17.62
N VAL A 13 3.52 -5.02 -18.47
CA VAL A 13 4.54 -4.79 -19.51
C VAL A 13 3.91 -4.30 -20.81
N GLY A 14 2.68 -4.67 -21.09
CA GLY A 14 1.98 -4.47 -22.33
C GLY A 14 0.89 -3.40 -22.28
N THR A 15 1.27 -2.14 -22.27
CA THR A 15 0.35 -1.06 -22.70
C THR A 15 0.31 -0.98 -24.23
N LYS A 16 0.19 -2.12 -24.91
CA LYS A 16 -0.20 -2.14 -26.33
C LYS A 16 -1.70 -2.39 -26.39
N ALA A 17 -2.42 -1.35 -26.86
CA ALA A 17 -3.81 -1.43 -27.21
C ALA A 17 -4.12 -2.78 -27.90
N LYS A 18 -5.03 -3.56 -27.33
CA LYS A 18 -5.67 -4.67 -28.03
C LYS A 18 -6.31 -4.06 -29.28
N LYS A 19 -5.81 -4.36 -30.45
CA LYS A 19 -6.56 -4.22 -31.68
C LYS A 19 -7.65 -5.28 -31.62
N ASP A 20 -8.85 -4.86 -31.34
CA ASP A 20 -10.00 -5.75 -31.53
C ASP A 20 -10.13 -6.07 -33.01
N ALA A 21 -10.62 -7.28 -33.32
CA ALA A 21 -10.67 -7.88 -34.64
C ALA A 21 -11.46 -7.06 -35.70
N ASP A 22 -12.00 -5.93 -35.32
CA ASP A 22 -12.89 -5.07 -36.17
C ASP A 22 -12.25 -3.75 -36.62
N GLY A 23 -10.93 -3.62 -36.55
CA GLY A 23 -10.22 -2.52 -37.28
C GLY A 23 -10.56 -1.09 -36.87
N LYS A 24 -11.44 -0.85 -35.91
CA LYS A 24 -11.73 0.49 -35.37
C LYS A 24 -10.76 0.82 -34.26
N SER A 25 -9.83 1.72 -34.54
CA SER A 25 -9.01 2.39 -33.51
C SER A 25 -9.96 3.06 -32.52
N GLU A 26 -10.18 2.45 -31.35
CA GLU A 26 -10.72 3.20 -30.24
C GLU A 26 -9.78 4.37 -29.96
N LYS A 27 -10.34 5.57 -30.09
CA LYS A 27 -9.69 6.83 -29.73
C LYS A 27 -9.03 6.64 -28.37
N LYS A 28 -7.72 6.96 -28.30
CA LYS A 28 -7.00 7.14 -27.03
C LYS A 28 -7.96 7.83 -26.06
N GLU A 29 -8.47 7.08 -25.09
CA GLU A 29 -9.20 7.69 -23.98
C GLU A 29 -8.31 8.80 -23.45
N LYS A 30 -8.81 10.03 -23.49
CA LYS A 30 -8.17 11.18 -22.87
C LYS A 30 -7.86 10.74 -21.44
N LYS A 31 -6.57 10.61 -21.11
CA LYS A 31 -6.14 10.38 -19.73
C LYS A 31 -6.92 11.36 -18.85
N GLU A 32 -7.89 10.88 -18.10
CA GLU A 32 -8.57 11.71 -17.12
C GLU A 32 -7.48 12.32 -16.23
N LYS A 33 -7.50 13.65 -16.07
CA LYS A 33 -6.58 14.36 -15.17
C LYS A 33 -6.70 13.71 -13.79
N GLY A 34 -5.67 12.98 -13.38
CA GLY A 34 -5.64 12.23 -12.11
C GLY A 34 -5.51 10.70 -12.25
N SER A 35 -5.50 10.13 -13.46
CA SER A 35 -5.25 8.71 -13.69
C SER A 35 -3.75 8.43 -13.67
N LEU A 36 -3.31 7.59 -12.73
CA LEU A 36 -1.94 7.10 -12.64
C LEU A 36 -1.68 6.06 -13.75
N SER A 37 -0.47 6.04 -14.29
CA SER A 37 0.00 4.97 -15.17
C SER A 37 0.00 3.63 -14.41
N THR A 38 -0.21 2.51 -15.12
CA THR A 38 -0.16 1.16 -14.54
C THR A 38 1.14 0.92 -13.77
N PHE A 39 2.27 1.38 -14.31
CA PHE A 39 3.57 1.27 -13.66
C PHE A 39 3.69 2.15 -12.42
N GLN A 40 3.21 3.40 -12.49
CA GLN A 40 3.14 4.28 -11.31
C GLN A 40 2.25 3.70 -10.22
N THR A 41 1.11 3.13 -10.59
CA THR A 41 0.21 2.47 -9.64
C THR A 41 0.89 1.28 -8.96
N LEU A 42 1.68 0.49 -9.70
CA LEU A 42 2.46 -0.61 -9.14
C LEU A 42 3.50 -0.10 -8.13
N ILE A 43 4.29 0.91 -8.51
CA ILE A 43 5.31 1.49 -7.64
C ILE A 43 4.68 2.04 -6.36
N VAL A 44 3.65 2.87 -6.47
CA VAL A 44 2.96 3.45 -5.32
C VAL A 44 2.34 2.36 -4.45
N SER A 45 1.67 1.36 -5.04
CA SER A 45 1.07 0.25 -4.31
C SER A 45 2.12 -0.59 -3.57
N THR A 46 3.27 -0.83 -4.17
CA THR A 46 4.37 -1.58 -3.54
C THR A 46 4.98 -0.78 -2.40
N ALA A 47 5.28 0.48 -2.63
CA ALA A 47 5.92 1.33 -1.65
C ALA A 47 5.03 1.63 -0.43
N THR A 48 3.72 1.78 -0.62
CA THR A 48 2.78 1.96 0.51
C THR A 48 2.61 0.70 1.36
N ARG A 49 3.00 -0.47 0.86
CA ARG A 49 2.96 -1.74 1.61
C ARG A 49 4.26 -2.05 2.32
N VAL A 50 5.36 -1.45 1.92
CA VAL A 50 6.67 -1.58 2.60
C VAL A 50 6.70 -0.58 3.75
N GLY A 51 6.48 -1.04 4.96
CA GLY A 51 6.50 -0.25 6.17
C GLY A 51 7.43 -0.84 7.22
N MET A 52 7.67 -0.09 8.29
CA MET A 52 8.50 -0.54 9.42
C MET A 52 8.02 -1.87 10.00
N GLY A 53 6.70 -2.12 10.03
CA GLY A 53 6.13 -3.38 10.50
C GLY A 53 6.62 -4.59 9.72
N ASN A 54 6.87 -4.45 8.42
CA ASN A 54 7.38 -5.53 7.58
C ASN A 54 8.86 -5.85 7.87
N LEU A 55 9.64 -4.88 8.32
CA LEU A 55 11.03 -5.11 8.73
C LEU A 55 11.11 -5.63 10.16
N VAL A 56 10.60 -4.88 11.12
CA VAL A 56 10.65 -5.23 12.54
C VAL A 56 9.85 -6.51 12.83
N GLY A 57 8.68 -6.68 12.19
CA GLY A 57 7.85 -7.86 12.35
C GLY A 57 8.51 -9.13 11.82
N VAL A 58 9.23 -9.05 10.70
CA VAL A 58 9.98 -10.18 10.14
C VAL A 58 11.15 -10.55 11.05
N VAL A 59 11.92 -9.56 11.51
CA VAL A 59 13.02 -9.79 12.46
C VAL A 59 12.50 -10.41 13.75
N ALA A 60 11.43 -9.88 14.33
CA ALA A 60 10.81 -10.42 15.54
C ALA A 60 10.32 -11.86 15.34
N ALA A 61 9.68 -12.15 14.20
CA ALA A 61 9.21 -13.49 13.89
C ALA A 61 10.35 -14.50 13.74
N ILE A 62 11.45 -14.11 13.09
CA ILE A 62 12.65 -14.96 12.96
C ILE A 62 13.32 -15.16 14.31
N SER A 63 13.41 -14.11 15.12
CA SER A 63 14.00 -14.20 16.47
C SER A 63 13.23 -15.10 17.40
N ALA A 64 11.88 -15.13 17.30
CA ALA A 64 11.03 -15.95 18.13
C ALA A 64 10.81 -17.37 17.59
N GLY A 65 10.69 -17.52 16.26
CA GLY A 65 10.31 -18.76 15.60
C GLY A 65 11.41 -19.43 14.79
N GLY A 66 12.63 -18.83 14.75
CA GLY A 66 13.74 -19.34 13.95
C GLY A 66 13.52 -19.22 12.44
N ALA A 67 14.37 -19.85 11.65
CA ALA A 67 14.33 -19.81 10.18
C ALA A 67 13.02 -20.36 9.58
N GLY A 68 12.36 -21.31 10.26
CA GLY A 68 11.06 -21.83 9.86
C GLY A 68 9.93 -20.79 9.78
N ALA A 69 10.06 -19.68 10.47
CA ALA A 69 9.09 -18.57 10.39
C ALA A 69 8.98 -18.02 8.97
N VAL A 70 10.08 -17.96 8.22
CA VAL A 70 10.11 -17.46 6.82
C VAL A 70 9.26 -18.36 5.91
N PHE A 71 9.35 -19.67 6.06
CA PHE A 71 8.53 -20.61 5.31
C PHE A 71 7.03 -20.37 5.55
N TRP A 72 6.62 -20.23 6.79
CA TRP A 72 5.22 -19.96 7.14
C TRP A 72 4.75 -18.59 6.65
N MET A 73 5.63 -17.57 6.62
CA MET A 73 5.31 -16.29 6.02
C MET A 73 5.03 -16.42 4.52
N TRP A 74 5.78 -17.24 3.78
CA TRP A 74 5.54 -17.48 2.36
C TRP A 74 4.21 -18.20 2.13
N VAL A 75 3.93 -19.25 2.91
CA VAL A 75 2.64 -19.96 2.83
C VAL A 75 1.48 -18.99 3.09
N THR A 76 1.57 -18.19 4.15
CA THR A 76 0.54 -17.20 4.47
C THR A 76 0.39 -16.14 3.38
N ALA A 77 1.49 -15.68 2.78
CA ALA A 77 1.47 -14.72 1.68
C ALA A 77 0.77 -15.29 0.44
N LEU A 78 1.01 -16.55 0.10
CA LEU A 78 0.34 -17.22 -1.01
C LEU A 78 -1.18 -17.34 -0.77
N LEU A 79 -1.59 -17.74 0.42
CA LEU A 79 -3.01 -17.82 0.79
C LEU A 79 -3.66 -16.44 0.82
N GLY A 80 -2.98 -15.46 1.41
CA GLY A 80 -3.44 -14.08 1.53
C GLY A 80 -3.51 -13.33 0.19
N SER A 81 -2.76 -13.77 -0.82
CA SER A 81 -2.81 -13.16 -2.16
C SER A 81 -4.19 -13.26 -2.80
N SER A 82 -4.94 -14.33 -2.52
CA SER A 82 -6.30 -14.52 -3.03
C SER A 82 -7.28 -13.51 -2.44
N THR A 83 -7.22 -13.29 -1.13
CA THR A 83 -8.07 -12.29 -0.45
C THR A 83 -7.71 -10.88 -0.88
N ALA A 84 -6.42 -10.56 -1.00
CA ALA A 84 -5.95 -9.27 -1.47
C ALA A 84 -6.41 -8.96 -2.91
N PHE A 85 -6.44 -9.98 -3.79
CA PHE A 85 -6.93 -9.84 -5.16
C PHE A 85 -8.43 -9.51 -5.18
N ILE A 86 -9.24 -10.23 -4.39
CA ILE A 86 -10.69 -10.00 -4.28
C ILE A 86 -10.94 -8.59 -3.74
N GLU A 87 -10.24 -8.19 -2.69
CA GLU A 87 -10.38 -6.87 -2.07
C GLU A 87 -10.05 -5.75 -3.06
N ALA A 88 -8.93 -5.84 -3.77
CA ALA A 88 -8.54 -4.88 -4.78
C ALA A 88 -9.55 -4.78 -5.92
N THR A 89 -10.09 -5.92 -6.37
CA THR A 89 -11.12 -5.97 -7.41
C THR A 89 -12.41 -5.30 -6.94
N LEU A 90 -12.88 -5.61 -5.74
CA LEU A 90 -14.06 -4.97 -5.16
C LEU A 90 -13.87 -3.46 -4.97
N ALA A 91 -12.69 -3.03 -4.53
CA ALA A 91 -12.37 -1.61 -4.39
C ALA A 91 -12.44 -0.87 -5.74
N GLN A 92 -12.01 -1.50 -6.84
CA GLN A 92 -12.12 -0.92 -8.18
C GLN A 92 -13.56 -0.91 -8.72
N LEU A 93 -14.33 -1.98 -8.48
CA LEU A 93 -15.72 -2.08 -8.95
C LEU A 93 -16.67 -1.09 -8.26
N TYR A 94 -16.41 -0.81 -6.98
CA TYR A 94 -17.28 0.05 -6.16
C TYR A 94 -16.67 1.41 -5.85
N LYS A 95 -15.66 1.83 -6.61
CA LYS A 95 -15.08 3.17 -6.45
C LYS A 95 -16.09 4.25 -6.88
N GLU A 96 -16.06 5.37 -6.18
CA GLU A 96 -16.89 6.54 -6.45
C GLU A 96 -15.99 7.74 -6.74
N LYS A 97 -16.48 8.71 -7.52
CA LYS A 97 -15.75 9.98 -7.73
C LYS A 97 -15.71 10.76 -6.43
N ASP A 98 -14.52 11.23 -6.07
CA ASP A 98 -14.35 12.07 -4.90
C ASP A 98 -14.68 13.53 -5.25
N PRO A 99 -15.70 14.13 -4.60
CA PRO A 99 -16.06 15.52 -4.85
C PRO A 99 -15.02 16.53 -4.33
N LEU A 100 -14.16 16.12 -3.39
CA LEU A 100 -13.20 17.03 -2.73
C LEU A 100 -11.89 17.18 -3.49
N TYR A 101 -11.38 16.07 -4.07
CA TYR A 101 -10.04 16.02 -4.67
C TYR A 101 -10.03 15.73 -6.18
N GLY A 102 -11.21 15.48 -6.78
CA GLY A 102 -11.33 15.19 -8.21
C GLY A 102 -10.78 13.82 -8.64
N GLY A 103 -10.46 12.94 -7.67
CA GLY A 103 -10.00 11.57 -7.89
C GLY A 103 -11.12 10.55 -7.64
N TYR A 104 -10.72 9.34 -7.25
CA TYR A 104 -11.62 8.27 -6.88
C TYR A 104 -11.41 7.89 -5.42
N ARG A 105 -12.50 7.58 -4.74
CA ARG A 105 -12.52 7.03 -3.40
C ARG A 105 -13.21 5.67 -3.41
N GLY A 106 -12.74 4.75 -2.59
CA GLY A 106 -13.26 3.39 -2.51
C GLY A 106 -12.70 2.65 -1.31
N GLY A 107 -12.85 1.35 -1.31
CA GLY A 107 -12.34 0.49 -0.27
C GLY A 107 -13.45 -0.26 0.48
N PRO A 108 -13.09 -0.97 1.58
CA PRO A 108 -14.02 -1.89 2.25
C PRO A 108 -15.33 -1.25 2.71
N ALA A 109 -15.29 -0.05 3.27
CA ALA A 109 -16.49 0.65 3.70
C ALA A 109 -17.50 0.88 2.56
N TYR A 110 -16.98 1.21 1.34
CA TYR A 110 -17.83 1.47 0.18
C TYR A 110 -18.47 0.22 -0.37
N TYR A 111 -17.72 -0.87 -0.61
CA TYR A 111 -18.30 -2.08 -1.15
C TYR A 111 -19.19 -2.81 -0.13
N MET A 112 -18.89 -2.74 1.17
CA MET A 112 -19.78 -3.24 2.22
C MET A 112 -21.11 -2.48 2.24
N HIS A 113 -21.07 -1.15 2.14
CA HIS A 113 -22.26 -0.33 2.07
C HIS A 113 -23.13 -0.70 0.87
N ARG A 114 -22.54 -0.78 -0.33
CA ARG A 114 -23.23 -1.15 -1.57
C ARG A 114 -23.79 -2.57 -1.53
N TYR A 115 -23.07 -3.52 -0.94
CA TYR A 115 -23.54 -4.87 -0.75
C TYR A 115 -24.80 -4.92 0.13
N MET A 116 -24.81 -4.17 1.23
CA MET A 116 -25.96 -4.11 2.13
C MET A 116 -27.17 -3.43 1.50
N GLU A 117 -26.99 -2.37 0.71
CA GLU A 117 -28.05 -1.75 -0.06
C GLU A 117 -28.71 -2.74 -1.03
N ARG A 118 -27.90 -3.51 -1.76
CA ARG A 118 -28.41 -4.55 -2.69
C ARG A 118 -29.20 -5.64 -1.96
N ARG A 119 -28.68 -6.10 -0.84
CA ARG A 119 -29.31 -7.17 -0.06
C ARG A 119 -30.65 -6.73 0.57
N GLN A 120 -30.72 -5.51 1.07
CA GLN A 120 -31.90 -4.98 1.74
C GLN A 120 -32.90 -4.32 0.77
N LYS A 121 -32.55 -4.17 -0.51
CA LYS A 121 -33.36 -3.47 -1.55
C LYS A 121 -33.83 -2.07 -1.13
N LYS A 122 -33.15 -1.46 -0.14
CA LYS A 122 -33.43 -0.11 0.38
C LYS A 122 -32.18 0.73 0.28
N LYS A 123 -32.28 1.90 -0.34
CA LYS A 123 -31.22 2.91 -0.29
C LYS A 123 -31.12 3.43 1.14
N LYS A 124 -30.00 3.16 1.79
CA LYS A 124 -29.67 3.72 3.11
C LYS A 124 -28.53 4.72 2.96
N ARG A 125 -28.61 5.82 3.70
CA ARG A 125 -27.55 6.82 3.70
C ARG A 125 -26.23 6.24 4.24
N TYR A 126 -26.30 5.35 5.24
CA TYR A 126 -25.17 4.65 5.84
C TYR A 126 -25.57 3.22 6.25
N SER A 127 -24.63 2.29 6.12
CA SER A 127 -24.74 0.93 6.64
C SER A 127 -23.99 0.84 7.96
N LEU A 128 -24.60 0.25 8.98
CA LEU A 128 -23.97 0.08 10.30
C LEU A 128 -22.62 -0.64 10.18
N ILE A 129 -22.54 -1.70 9.38
CA ILE A 129 -21.31 -2.48 9.20
C ILE A 129 -20.21 -1.61 8.56
N ALA A 130 -20.54 -0.79 7.57
CA ALA A 130 -19.58 0.10 6.93
C ALA A 130 -19.07 1.18 7.90
N VAL A 131 -19.94 1.69 8.77
CA VAL A 131 -19.56 2.68 9.79
C VAL A 131 -18.67 2.05 10.85
N LEU A 132 -19.02 0.86 11.35
CA LEU A 132 -18.18 0.13 12.32
C LEU A 132 -16.80 -0.19 11.74
N PHE A 133 -16.75 -0.61 10.47
CA PHE A 133 -15.48 -0.83 9.77
C PHE A 133 -14.66 0.46 9.66
N ALA A 134 -15.30 1.58 9.33
CA ALA A 134 -14.61 2.87 9.24
C ALA A 134 -14.04 3.32 10.58
N ILE A 135 -14.80 3.16 11.67
CA ILE A 135 -14.35 3.50 13.03
C ILE A 135 -13.18 2.61 13.44
N SER A 136 -13.29 1.29 13.26
CA SER A 136 -12.20 0.35 13.58
C SER A 136 -10.94 0.64 12.75
N GLY A 137 -11.12 1.03 11.49
CA GLY A 137 -10.05 1.47 10.62
C GLY A 137 -9.33 2.73 11.15
N LEU A 138 -10.07 3.72 11.61
CA LEU A 138 -9.48 4.93 12.21
C LEU A 138 -8.64 4.59 13.46
N ILE A 139 -9.15 3.74 14.35
CA ILE A 139 -8.42 3.27 15.54
C ILE A 139 -7.13 2.54 15.13
N CYS A 140 -7.23 1.65 14.13
CA CYS A 140 -6.07 0.92 13.60
C CYS A 140 -5.02 1.89 13.03
N TRP A 141 -5.43 2.88 12.23
CA TRP A 141 -4.51 3.87 11.66
C TRP A 141 -3.83 4.74 12.71
N CYS A 142 -4.52 5.07 13.81
CA CYS A 142 -3.90 5.76 14.95
C CYS A 142 -2.76 4.92 15.54
N GLY A 143 -2.99 3.62 15.78
CA GLY A 143 -1.96 2.71 16.28
C GLY A 143 -0.78 2.56 15.32
N ILE A 144 -1.04 2.40 14.02
CA ILE A 144 0.03 2.33 13.00
C ILE A 144 0.86 3.61 12.97
N SER A 145 0.22 4.79 13.02
CA SER A 145 0.91 6.08 13.03
C SER A 145 1.81 6.22 14.25
N GLN A 146 1.37 5.74 15.42
CA GLN A 146 2.16 5.74 16.65
C GLN A 146 3.41 4.84 16.52
N VAL A 147 3.26 3.63 15.99
CA VAL A 147 4.38 2.70 15.77
C VAL A 147 5.41 3.29 14.79
N ILE A 148 4.95 3.88 13.69
CA ILE A 148 5.84 4.51 12.71
C ILE A 148 6.58 5.69 13.34
N SER A 149 5.87 6.57 14.06
CA SER A 149 6.47 7.72 14.72
C SER A 149 7.53 7.30 15.74
N ASN A 150 7.21 6.30 16.57
CA ASN A 150 8.16 5.74 17.55
C ASN A 150 9.40 5.14 16.87
N SER A 151 9.23 4.44 15.76
CA SER A 151 10.35 3.87 15.01
C SER A 151 11.26 4.94 14.41
N VAL A 152 10.69 6.03 13.90
CA VAL A 152 11.49 7.16 13.38
C VAL A 152 12.25 7.84 14.50
N THR A 153 11.60 8.12 15.64
CA THR A 153 12.25 8.74 16.80
C THR A 153 13.38 7.89 17.34
N SER A 154 13.15 6.59 17.52
CA SER A 154 14.19 5.65 18.01
C SER A 154 15.34 5.52 17.02
N SER A 155 15.09 5.53 15.71
CA SER A 155 16.15 5.47 14.70
C SER A 155 17.02 6.71 14.73
N LEU A 156 16.44 7.90 14.90
CA LEU A 156 17.18 9.16 15.00
C LEU A 156 17.94 9.27 16.32
N GLU A 157 17.37 8.80 17.41
CA GLU A 157 18.06 8.73 18.70
C GLU A 157 19.29 7.84 18.62
N ASN A 158 19.16 6.64 18.05
CA ASN A 158 20.25 5.68 17.90
C ASN A 158 21.35 6.14 16.92
N ALA A 159 20.96 6.84 15.83
CA ALA A 159 21.91 7.28 14.80
C ALA A 159 22.62 8.59 15.15
N PHE A 160 21.91 9.54 15.76
CA PHE A 160 22.38 10.92 15.97
C PHE A 160 22.36 11.36 17.43
N SER A 161 21.95 10.48 18.36
CA SER A 161 21.79 10.80 19.79
C SER A 161 20.86 12.00 20.05
N VAL A 162 19.87 12.22 19.16
CA VAL A 162 18.89 13.30 19.30
C VAL A 162 17.81 12.84 20.28
N PRO A 163 17.49 13.62 21.34
CA PRO A 163 16.44 13.27 22.26
C PRO A 163 15.09 13.07 21.57
N PRO A 164 14.32 12.00 21.88
CA PRO A 164 13.05 11.66 21.24
C PRO A 164 12.02 12.79 21.25
N LEU A 165 12.06 13.64 22.29
CA LEU A 165 11.16 14.77 22.42
C LEU A 165 11.26 15.75 21.25
N TYR A 166 12.47 16.14 20.87
CA TYR A 166 12.68 17.10 19.76
C TYR A 166 12.22 16.51 18.43
N THR A 167 12.56 15.24 18.18
CA THR A 167 12.15 14.52 16.98
C THR A 167 10.63 14.42 16.89
N THR A 168 9.96 14.12 18.01
CA THR A 168 8.49 14.06 18.08
C THR A 168 7.86 15.40 17.76
N ILE A 169 8.35 16.50 18.31
CA ILE A 169 7.84 17.85 18.03
C ILE A 169 8.00 18.17 16.53
N VAL A 170 9.15 17.87 15.95
CA VAL A 170 9.39 18.09 14.51
C VAL A 170 8.45 17.26 13.66
N LEU A 171 8.23 15.98 13.98
CA LEU A 171 7.31 15.11 13.25
C LEU A 171 5.88 15.60 13.34
N VAL A 172 5.42 16.06 14.51
CA VAL A 172 4.08 16.62 14.68
C VAL A 172 3.92 17.90 13.87
N ALA A 173 4.92 18.79 13.89
CA ALA A 173 4.91 20.02 13.10
C ALA A 173 4.87 19.72 11.58
N LEU A 174 5.68 18.78 11.10
CA LEU A 174 5.67 18.34 9.70
C LEU A 174 4.31 17.74 9.31
N ALA A 175 3.76 16.86 10.16
CA ALA A 175 2.44 16.26 9.92
C ALA A 175 1.35 17.33 9.84
N ALA A 176 1.36 18.31 10.73
CA ALA A 176 0.42 19.44 10.70
C ALA A 176 0.53 20.26 9.42
N VAL A 177 1.74 20.59 8.98
CA VAL A 177 1.98 21.30 7.70
C VAL A 177 1.49 20.49 6.51
N ILE A 178 1.74 19.19 6.48
CA ILE A 178 1.32 18.29 5.40
C ILE A 178 -0.20 18.21 5.35
N VAL A 179 -0.88 18.04 6.48
CA VAL A 179 -2.35 17.92 6.56
C VAL A 179 -3.02 19.24 6.16
N LEU A 180 -2.48 20.37 6.56
CA LEU A 180 -3.04 21.68 6.24
C LEU A 180 -2.86 22.08 4.76
N ARG A 181 -1.84 21.55 4.08
CA ARG A 181 -1.58 21.82 2.65
C ARG A 181 -2.16 20.75 1.74
N LYS A 182 -3.42 20.88 1.35
CA LYS A 182 -4.21 19.89 0.56
C LYS A 182 -3.55 19.34 -0.71
N ASN A 183 -2.70 20.09 -1.38
CA ASN A 183 -2.11 19.69 -2.69
C ASN A 183 -0.62 19.36 -2.62
N ALA A 184 0.07 19.65 -1.53
CA ALA A 184 1.50 19.36 -1.39
C ALA A 184 1.75 17.88 -1.07
N THR A 185 0.87 17.26 -0.32
CA THR A 185 1.01 15.89 0.17
C THR A 185 1.13 14.88 -0.97
N VAL A 186 0.25 14.98 -1.98
CA VAL A 186 0.26 14.02 -3.11
C VAL A 186 1.55 14.14 -3.92
N LYS A 187 1.97 15.36 -4.24
CA LYS A 187 3.21 15.59 -5.02
C LYS A 187 4.47 15.17 -4.29
N VAL A 188 4.53 15.38 -2.98
CA VAL A 188 5.67 14.96 -2.15
C VAL A 188 5.71 13.44 -2.08
N LEU A 189 4.57 12.79 -1.88
CA LEU A 189 4.49 11.32 -1.85
C LEU A 189 4.85 10.70 -3.20
N ASP A 190 4.38 11.27 -4.31
CA ASP A 190 4.69 10.77 -5.66
C ASP A 190 6.19 10.77 -5.97
N LEU A 191 6.95 11.67 -5.35
CA LEU A 191 8.41 11.72 -5.50
C LEU A 191 9.15 10.89 -4.44
N LEU A 192 8.76 11.03 -3.18
CA LEU A 192 9.48 10.46 -2.03
C LEU A 192 9.35 8.93 -1.97
N VAL A 193 8.17 8.41 -2.31
CA VAL A 193 7.86 6.99 -2.26
C VAL A 193 8.70 6.15 -3.25
N PRO A 194 8.82 6.51 -4.54
CA PRO A 194 9.71 5.78 -5.46
C PRO A 194 11.19 5.85 -5.06
N VAL A 195 11.65 7.02 -4.60
CA VAL A 195 13.04 7.18 -4.14
C VAL A 195 13.33 6.25 -2.96
N MET A 196 12.45 6.22 -1.97
CA MET A 196 12.55 5.33 -0.81
C MET A 196 12.58 3.86 -1.25
N ALA A 197 11.71 3.46 -2.17
CA ALA A 197 11.66 2.10 -2.70
C ALA A 197 12.98 1.70 -3.39
N VAL A 198 13.53 2.57 -4.22
CA VAL A 198 14.82 2.34 -4.90
C VAL A 198 15.94 2.22 -3.88
N CYS A 199 16.05 3.14 -2.91
CA CYS A 199 17.04 3.07 -1.85
C CYS A 199 16.95 1.76 -1.06
N TYR A 200 15.75 1.34 -0.73
CA TYR A 200 15.52 0.07 -0.03
C TYR A 200 16.00 -1.14 -0.85
N PHE A 201 15.64 -1.18 -2.14
CA PHE A 201 16.10 -2.25 -3.03
C PHE A 201 17.64 -2.29 -3.15
N VAL A 202 18.27 -1.13 -3.33
CA VAL A 202 19.73 -1.04 -3.42
C VAL A 202 20.38 -1.53 -2.12
N LEU A 203 19.91 -1.07 -0.97
CA LEU A 203 20.40 -1.54 0.33
C LEU A 203 20.22 -3.05 0.51
N THR A 204 19.08 -3.58 0.15
CA THR A 204 18.81 -5.02 0.24
C THR A 204 19.77 -5.82 -0.63
N ILE A 205 19.98 -5.39 -1.87
CA ILE A 205 20.92 -6.02 -2.79
C ILE A 205 22.34 -5.99 -2.22
N VAL A 206 22.80 -4.85 -1.71
CA VAL A 206 24.13 -4.70 -1.10
C VAL A 206 24.29 -5.65 0.10
N ILE A 207 23.29 -5.74 0.96
CA ILE A 207 23.32 -6.64 2.12
C ILE A 207 23.40 -8.10 1.68
N ILE A 208 22.62 -8.51 0.67
CA ILE A 208 22.64 -9.87 0.14
C ILE A 208 24.03 -10.20 -0.42
N PHE A 209 24.61 -9.31 -1.24
CA PHE A 209 25.94 -9.53 -1.80
C PHE A 209 27.04 -9.61 -0.74
N ARG A 210 26.96 -8.79 0.31
CA ARG A 210 27.94 -8.83 1.42
C ARG A 210 27.83 -10.10 2.27
N ASN A 211 26.66 -10.71 2.34
CA ASN A 211 26.40 -11.88 3.18
C ASN A 211 26.08 -13.14 2.39
N ILE A 212 26.51 -13.20 1.12
CA ILE A 212 26.19 -14.32 0.22
C ILE A 212 26.72 -15.67 0.75
N GLY A 213 27.86 -15.66 1.46
CA GLY A 213 28.43 -16.86 2.08
C GLY A 213 27.66 -17.39 3.27
N SER A 214 26.83 -16.57 3.93
CA SER A 214 26.01 -16.97 5.07
C SER A 214 24.62 -17.46 4.66
N LEU A 215 24.21 -17.21 3.40
CA LEU A 215 22.90 -17.62 2.87
C LEU A 215 22.61 -19.13 3.00
N PRO A 216 23.56 -20.05 2.70
CA PRO A 216 23.30 -21.49 2.84
C PRO A 216 23.09 -21.95 4.30
N GLN A 217 23.54 -21.18 5.27
CA GLN A 217 23.36 -21.51 6.69
C GLN A 217 22.02 -21.06 7.26
N VAL A 218 21.30 -20.20 6.54
CA VAL A 218 20.00 -19.66 6.94
C VAL A 218 18.84 -20.51 6.45
N PHE A 219 19.05 -21.32 5.41
CA PHE A 219 18.08 -22.26 4.84
C PHE A 219 18.46 -23.69 5.18
#